data_66bc87437516033d4bc3c9edf376387f
#
_entry.id   66bc87437516033d4bc3c9edf376387f
#
_cell.length_a   1.000
_cell.length_b   1.000
_cell.length_c   1.000
_cell.angle_alpha   90.00
_cell.angle_beta   90.00
_cell.angle_gamma   90.00
#
_symmetry.space_group_name_H-M   'P 1'
#
loop_
_entity.id
_entity.type
_entity.pdbx_description
1 polymer ?
#
loop_
_entity_poly.entity_id
_entity_poly.type
_entity_poly.pdbx_seq_one_letter_code
_entity_poly.pdbx_strand_id
1 'polypeptide(L)'
;MAGRQRAVATLPTLMRALKTNINSPSSKLPNTPLPSLRRAFSLYDQINLIDNVPEDQLRFQGYTDTGFTVTGKNYEGSVLCIGNLILSWTPKTFADITADSLSIFQTVRPIPEILIIGCGRYIQPVNPELRQFIRSTGMKLEAIDSKNAASTYNILNEEGRIVAAALLPYGVTS
;
A
#
# COMPACT_ATOMS: atom_id res chain seq x y z
N MET A 1 -52.76 23.81 -28.31
CA MET A 1 -51.90 22.68 -27.93
C MET A 1 -50.94 22.38 -29.08
N ALA A 2 -49.71 22.86 -28.99
CA ALA A 2 -48.71 22.68 -30.03
C ALA A 2 -47.78 21.52 -29.65
N GLY A 3 -47.95 20.37 -30.28
CA GLY A 3 -47.05 19.22 -30.11
C GLY A 3 -45.73 19.47 -30.84
N ARG A 4 -44.61 19.54 -30.11
CA ARG A 4 -43.28 19.53 -30.70
C ARG A 4 -42.91 18.11 -31.15
N GLN A 5 -42.96 17.87 -32.45
CA GLN A 5 -42.34 16.69 -33.04
C GLN A 5 -40.82 16.86 -33.04
N ARG A 6 -40.12 15.99 -32.32
CA ARG A 6 -38.66 15.83 -32.43
C ARG A 6 -38.36 15.07 -33.68
N ALA A 7 -37.73 15.68 -34.65
CA ALA A 7 -37.20 14.98 -35.80
C ALA A 7 -36.04 14.08 -35.37
N VAL A 8 -36.21 12.76 -35.49
CA VAL A 8 -35.17 11.75 -35.30
C VAL A 8 -34.42 11.65 -36.63
N ALA A 9 -33.18 12.05 -36.69
CA ALA A 9 -32.35 11.88 -37.87
C ALA A 9 -32.08 10.39 -38.09
N THR A 10 -32.46 9.88 -39.27
CA THR A 10 -32.27 8.49 -39.64
C THR A 10 -30.83 8.20 -40.07
N LEU A 11 -30.35 6.98 -39.83
CA LEU A 11 -28.98 6.49 -40.13
C LEU A 11 -28.44 6.84 -41.55
N PRO A 12 -29.24 6.85 -42.63
CA PRO A 12 -28.76 7.25 -43.96
C PRO A 12 -28.27 8.70 -44.08
N THR A 13 -28.79 9.60 -43.24
CA THR A 13 -28.42 11.02 -43.30
C THR A 13 -27.05 11.24 -42.62
N LEU A 14 -26.73 10.48 -41.59
CA LEU A 14 -25.43 10.51 -40.92
C LEU A 14 -24.29 9.96 -41.81
N MET A 15 -24.57 8.90 -42.58
CA MET A 15 -23.57 8.32 -43.49
C MET A 15 -23.27 9.23 -44.68
N ARG A 16 -24.21 10.10 -45.09
CA ARG A 16 -24.01 11.06 -46.15
C ARG A 16 -23.17 12.26 -45.73
N ALA A 17 -23.25 12.64 -44.46
CA ALA A 17 -22.42 13.71 -43.89
C ALA A 17 -20.93 13.30 -43.74
N LEU A 18 -20.67 12.01 -43.55
CA LEU A 18 -19.30 11.49 -43.45
C LEU A 18 -18.58 11.31 -44.81
N LYS A 19 -19.34 11.25 -45.92
CA LYS A 19 -18.78 11.05 -47.26
C LYS A 19 -18.33 12.34 -47.98
N THR A 20 -18.66 13.51 -47.47
CA THR A 20 -18.36 14.79 -48.16
C THR A 20 -17.08 15.46 -47.72
N ASN A 21 -16.24 14.80 -46.90
CA ASN A 21 -15.03 15.42 -46.37
C ASN A 21 -13.73 14.72 -46.77
N ILE A 22 -13.71 14.06 -47.93
CA ILE A 22 -12.49 13.39 -48.47
C ILE A 22 -12.05 14.07 -49.75
N ASN A 23 -11.87 15.38 -49.73
CA ASN A 23 -11.10 16.09 -50.76
C ASN A 23 -10.52 17.39 -50.19
N SER A 24 -9.38 17.26 -49.55
CA SER A 24 -8.48 18.37 -49.28
C SER A 24 -7.10 18.03 -49.82
N PRO A 25 -6.43 18.98 -50.50
CA PRO A 25 -5.18 18.71 -51.20
C PRO A 25 -4.05 18.40 -50.20
N SER A 26 -3.19 17.50 -50.59
CA SER A 26 -1.97 17.09 -49.89
C SER A 26 -1.06 18.28 -49.59
N SER A 27 -1.11 18.77 -48.35
CA SER A 27 -0.01 19.52 -47.79
C SER A 27 0.99 18.52 -47.24
N LYS A 28 2.24 18.56 -47.81
CA LYS A 28 3.37 17.81 -47.30
C LYS A 28 3.58 18.14 -45.82
N LEU A 29 3.22 17.24 -44.95
CA LEU A 29 3.62 17.26 -43.55
C LEU A 29 5.13 17.01 -43.49
N PRO A 30 5.90 17.82 -42.72
CA PRO A 30 7.30 17.51 -42.49
C PRO A 30 7.42 16.15 -41.83
N ASN A 31 8.35 15.33 -42.32
CA ASN A 31 8.75 14.06 -41.71
C ASN A 31 9.38 14.33 -40.33
N THR A 32 8.57 14.67 -39.33
CA THR A 32 8.95 14.45 -37.94
C THR A 32 8.71 12.97 -37.69
N PRO A 33 9.76 12.19 -37.33
CA PRO A 33 9.53 10.82 -36.89
C PRO A 33 8.63 10.91 -35.67
N LEU A 34 7.43 10.35 -35.79
CA LEU A 34 6.59 10.08 -34.62
C LEU A 34 7.49 9.40 -33.60
N PRO A 35 7.58 9.90 -32.35
CA PRO A 35 8.26 9.18 -31.30
C PRO A 35 7.67 7.77 -31.29
N SER A 36 8.56 6.81 -31.58
CA SER A 36 8.17 5.45 -31.86
C SER A 36 7.30 4.95 -30.71
N LEU A 37 6.05 4.68 -30.96
CA LEU A 37 5.17 3.83 -30.15
C LEU A 37 5.70 2.38 -30.05
N ARG A 38 7.00 2.19 -30.28
CA ARG A 38 7.76 0.96 -30.10
C ARG A 38 8.29 0.76 -28.69
N ARG A 39 7.84 1.48 -27.71
CA ARG A 39 7.75 0.87 -26.38
C ARG A 39 6.50 0.02 -26.41
N ALA A 40 6.62 -1.16 -27.00
CA ALA A 40 5.74 -2.23 -26.64
C ALA A 40 5.72 -2.24 -25.11
N PHE A 41 4.57 -1.94 -24.52
CA PHE A 41 4.35 -2.17 -23.10
C PHE A 41 4.64 -3.65 -22.89
N SER A 42 5.83 -3.94 -22.37
CA SER A 42 6.22 -5.28 -22.01
C SER A 42 5.20 -5.74 -20.97
N LEU A 43 4.87 -7.01 -20.98
CA LEU A 43 4.08 -7.61 -19.89
C LEU A 43 4.73 -7.30 -18.53
N TYR A 44 6.06 -7.12 -18.50
CA TYR A 44 6.83 -6.66 -17.35
C TYR A 44 6.50 -5.21 -16.94
N ASP A 45 6.26 -4.31 -17.90
CA ASP A 45 5.85 -2.93 -17.58
C ASP A 45 4.41 -2.88 -17.05
N GLN A 46 3.54 -3.82 -17.49
CA GLN A 46 2.20 -3.96 -16.94
C GLN A 46 2.20 -4.56 -15.52
N ILE A 47 3.11 -5.48 -15.24
CA ILE A 47 3.30 -6.04 -13.89
C ILE A 47 3.85 -4.95 -12.96
N ASN A 48 4.80 -4.13 -13.41
CA ASN A 48 5.32 -3.01 -12.64
C ASN A 48 4.29 -1.88 -12.44
N LEU A 49 3.28 -1.74 -13.30
CA LEU A 49 2.17 -0.81 -13.10
C LEU A 49 1.20 -1.27 -12.00
N ILE A 50 1.12 -2.57 -11.76
CA ILE A 50 0.34 -3.15 -10.65
C ILE A 50 1.13 -3.03 -9.33
N ASP A 51 2.48 -3.03 -9.40
CA ASP A 51 3.40 -2.86 -8.27
C ASP A 51 3.86 -1.41 -8.05
N ASN A 52 3.23 -0.41 -8.65
CA ASN A 52 3.50 1.00 -8.36
C ASN A 52 2.94 1.38 -6.98
N VAL A 53 3.52 0.77 -5.94
CA VAL A 53 3.47 1.31 -4.59
C VAL A 53 4.21 2.65 -4.65
N PRO A 54 3.62 3.77 -4.19
CA PRO A 54 4.31 5.04 -4.12
C PRO A 54 5.68 4.86 -3.49
N GLU A 55 6.73 5.46 -4.08
CA GLU A 55 8.13 5.30 -3.62
C GLU A 55 8.34 5.70 -2.15
N ASP A 56 7.42 6.48 -1.61
CA ASP A 56 7.36 6.94 -0.22
C ASP A 56 6.56 6.02 0.70
N GLN A 57 5.92 4.97 0.17
CA GLN A 57 5.17 4.01 0.99
C GLN A 57 6.10 2.99 1.63
N LEU A 58 6.02 2.88 2.96
CA LEU A 58 6.82 1.94 3.74
C LEU A 58 6.39 0.50 3.43
N ARG A 59 7.35 -0.33 2.99
CA ARG A 59 7.11 -1.72 2.63
C ARG A 59 8.20 -2.63 3.17
N PHE A 60 7.82 -3.67 3.88
CA PHE A 60 8.71 -4.76 4.26
C PHE A 60 9.02 -5.62 3.04
N GLN A 61 10.29 -5.73 2.68
CA GLN A 61 10.79 -6.50 1.55
C GLN A 61 11.43 -7.81 1.98
N GLY A 62 11.88 -7.88 3.24
CA GLY A 62 12.52 -9.05 3.80
C GLY A 62 12.61 -9.00 5.32
N TYR A 63 12.94 -10.12 5.90
CA TYR A 63 13.21 -10.29 7.32
C TYR A 63 14.41 -11.21 7.49
N THR A 64 15.15 -11.00 8.57
CA THR A 64 16.26 -11.84 9.00
C THR A 64 16.02 -12.29 10.44
N ASP A 65 16.90 -13.13 10.95
CA ASP A 65 16.84 -13.50 12.36
C ASP A 65 17.11 -12.34 13.30
N THR A 66 17.76 -11.26 12.81
CA THR A 66 18.16 -10.09 13.62
C THR A 66 17.47 -8.80 13.25
N GLY A 67 16.71 -8.75 12.16
CA GLY A 67 16.09 -7.50 11.71
C GLY A 67 15.21 -7.61 10.47
N PHE A 68 15.03 -6.49 9.79
CA PHE A 68 14.12 -6.35 8.64
C PHE A 68 14.74 -5.52 7.52
N THR A 69 14.37 -5.85 6.28
CA THR A 69 14.63 -4.98 5.13
C THR A 69 13.34 -4.25 4.77
N VAL A 70 13.37 -2.93 4.87
CA VAL A 70 12.18 -2.08 4.66
C VAL A 70 12.53 -0.99 3.66
N THR A 71 11.80 -0.92 2.55
CA THR A 71 11.99 0.09 1.48
C THR A 71 13.49 0.22 1.09
N GLY A 72 14.14 -0.93 0.83
CA GLY A 72 15.55 -1.01 0.42
C GLY A 72 16.58 -0.73 1.51
N LYS A 73 16.18 -0.51 2.77
CA LYS A 73 17.08 -0.27 3.90
C LYS A 73 17.00 -1.41 4.90
N ASN A 74 18.13 -1.76 5.48
CA ASN A 74 18.21 -2.77 6.55
C ASN A 74 18.11 -2.11 7.91
N TYR A 75 17.25 -2.65 8.75
CA TYR A 75 17.04 -2.25 10.13
C TYR A 75 17.36 -3.43 11.04
N GLU A 76 18.33 -3.24 11.93
CA GLU A 76 18.70 -4.23 12.93
C GLU A 76 17.83 -4.08 14.17
N GLY A 77 17.43 -5.21 14.76
CA GLY A 77 16.60 -5.25 15.95
C GLY A 77 15.11 -5.07 15.65
N SER A 78 14.39 -4.74 16.72
CA SER A 78 12.94 -4.56 16.68
C SER A 78 12.55 -3.22 16.06
N VAL A 79 11.44 -3.19 15.34
CA VAL A 79 10.94 -2.00 14.66
C VAL A 79 9.50 -1.69 15.02
N LEU A 80 9.18 -0.41 15.07
CA LEU A 80 7.83 0.11 15.23
C LEU A 80 7.47 0.93 14.00
N CYS A 81 6.42 0.55 13.30
CA CYS A 81 5.94 1.24 12.11
C CYS A 81 4.56 1.85 12.37
N ILE A 82 4.36 3.09 11.92
CA ILE A 82 3.08 3.79 12.02
C ILE A 82 2.84 4.51 10.69
N GLY A 83 1.92 4.01 9.88
CA GLY A 83 1.78 4.50 8.50
C GLY A 83 3.12 4.39 7.77
N ASN A 84 3.63 5.47 7.24
CA ASN A 84 4.92 5.50 6.52
C ASN A 84 6.12 5.87 7.41
N LEU A 85 5.96 5.87 8.73
CA LEU A 85 7.04 6.13 9.68
C LEU A 85 7.58 4.82 10.24
N ILE A 86 8.90 4.66 10.25
CA ILE A 86 9.60 3.55 10.90
C ILE A 86 10.51 4.08 12.01
N LEU A 87 10.45 3.44 13.16
CA LEU A 87 11.20 3.76 14.36
C LEU A 87 11.92 2.52 14.87
N SER A 88 13.11 2.68 15.46
CA SER A 88 13.72 1.63 16.26
C SER A 88 12.89 1.39 17.52
N TRP A 89 12.71 0.12 17.90
CA TRP A 89 11.90 -0.26 19.04
C TRP A 89 12.76 -1.01 20.06
N THR A 90 12.57 -0.71 21.33
CA THR A 90 13.45 -1.17 22.41
C THR A 90 13.30 -2.65 22.80
N PRO A 91 12.09 -3.25 22.81
CA PRO A 91 11.88 -4.64 23.19
C PRO A 91 12.71 -5.60 22.34
N LYS A 92 13.38 -6.53 22.98
CA LYS A 92 14.18 -7.59 22.35
C LYS A 92 13.48 -8.94 22.39
N THR A 93 12.60 -9.15 23.37
CA THR A 93 11.81 -10.36 23.56
C THR A 93 10.34 -10.01 23.66
N PHE A 94 9.47 -10.99 23.53
CA PHE A 94 8.03 -10.77 23.64
C PHE A 94 7.64 -10.33 25.06
N ALA A 95 8.36 -10.77 26.08
CA ALA A 95 8.13 -10.38 27.48
C ALA A 95 8.42 -8.88 27.73
N ASP A 96 9.29 -8.26 26.92
CA ASP A 96 9.61 -6.83 27.05
C ASP A 96 8.51 -5.94 26.49
N ILE A 97 7.51 -6.49 25.79
CA ILE A 97 6.41 -5.74 25.22
C ILE A 97 5.43 -5.36 26.31
N THR A 98 5.49 -4.12 26.75
CA THR A 98 4.66 -3.55 27.80
C THR A 98 3.86 -2.36 27.28
N ALA A 99 2.89 -1.88 28.07
CA ALA A 99 2.16 -0.64 27.78
C ALA A 99 3.11 0.56 27.60
N ASP A 100 4.19 0.62 28.39
CA ASP A 100 5.18 1.71 28.30
C ASP A 100 5.94 1.68 26.97
N SER A 101 6.30 0.48 26.48
CA SER A 101 6.99 0.32 25.17
C SER A 101 6.11 0.71 23.99
N LEU A 102 4.81 0.82 24.19
CA LEU A 102 3.80 1.20 23.19
C LEU A 102 3.09 2.52 23.55
N SER A 103 3.63 3.29 24.50
CA SER A 103 3.04 4.55 24.99
C SER A 103 2.86 5.60 23.90
N ILE A 104 3.64 5.54 22.82
CA ILE A 104 3.51 6.43 21.65
C ILE A 104 2.08 6.42 21.08
N PHE A 105 1.36 5.31 21.19
CA PHE A 105 0.00 5.19 20.67
C PHE A 105 -1.05 5.98 21.46
N GLN A 106 -0.71 6.52 22.62
CA GLN A 106 -1.58 7.46 23.34
C GLN A 106 -1.59 8.85 22.67
N THR A 107 -0.50 9.23 22.01
CA THR A 107 -0.31 10.57 21.45
C THR A 107 -0.39 10.63 19.92
N VAL A 108 -0.13 9.52 19.23
CA VAL A 108 -0.15 9.46 17.76
C VAL A 108 -1.53 9.83 17.21
N ARG A 109 -1.52 10.69 16.18
CA ARG A 109 -2.73 11.10 15.44
C ARG A 109 -2.41 11.15 13.93
N PRO A 110 -3.28 10.64 13.06
CA PRO A 110 -4.50 9.91 13.38
C PRO A 110 -4.21 8.57 14.09
N ILE A 111 -5.19 8.08 14.85
CA ILE A 111 -5.07 6.79 15.56
C ILE A 111 -5.10 5.67 14.53
N PRO A 112 -4.14 4.74 14.51
CA PRO A 112 -4.20 3.56 13.66
C PRO A 112 -5.44 2.71 13.96
N GLU A 113 -6.00 2.10 12.93
CA GLU A 113 -7.16 1.20 13.10
C GLU A 113 -6.79 -0.09 13.81
N ILE A 114 -5.57 -0.57 13.53
CA ILE A 114 -5.06 -1.84 14.04
C ILE A 114 -3.56 -1.71 14.35
N LEU A 115 -3.16 -2.33 15.45
CA LEU A 115 -1.78 -2.62 15.79
C LEU A 115 -1.51 -4.10 15.56
N ILE A 116 -0.52 -4.40 14.73
CA ILE A 116 -0.04 -5.75 14.46
C ILE A 116 1.23 -5.96 15.28
N ILE A 117 1.23 -6.94 16.18
CA ILE A 117 2.43 -7.34 16.93
C ILE A 117 3.04 -8.57 16.28
N GLY A 118 4.29 -8.45 15.82
CA GLY A 118 5.11 -9.56 15.37
C GLY A 118 5.89 -10.18 16.53
N CYS A 119 5.50 -11.39 16.92
CA CYS A 119 6.01 -12.07 18.11
C CYS A 119 7.38 -12.76 17.93
N GLY A 120 8.05 -12.56 16.79
CA GLY A 120 9.20 -13.35 16.41
C GLY A 120 8.79 -14.57 15.58
N ARG A 121 9.40 -15.72 15.83
CA ARG A 121 9.13 -16.97 15.08
C ARG A 121 7.81 -17.61 15.42
N TYR A 122 7.38 -17.52 16.68
CA TYR A 122 6.19 -18.19 17.20
C TYR A 122 5.18 -17.19 17.75
N ILE A 123 3.91 -17.48 17.54
CA ILE A 123 2.82 -16.67 18.08
C ILE A 123 2.81 -16.82 19.60
N GLN A 124 2.76 -15.69 20.29
CA GLN A 124 2.72 -15.62 21.74
C GLN A 124 1.37 -15.07 22.23
N PRO A 125 0.84 -15.58 23.35
CA PRO A 125 -0.38 -15.03 23.93
C PRO A 125 -0.11 -13.64 24.50
N VAL A 126 -0.88 -12.66 24.06
CA VAL A 126 -0.76 -11.27 24.54
C VAL A 126 -1.33 -11.16 25.96
N ASN A 127 -0.56 -10.53 26.85
CA ASN A 127 -0.99 -10.21 28.21
C ASN A 127 -2.32 -9.45 28.18
N PRO A 128 -3.31 -9.82 29.03
CA PRO A 128 -4.59 -9.12 29.14
C PRO A 128 -4.47 -7.62 29.40
N GLU A 129 -3.52 -7.19 30.22
CA GLU A 129 -3.26 -5.77 30.53
C GLU A 129 -2.83 -5.00 29.28
N LEU A 130 -1.90 -5.56 28.51
CA LEU A 130 -1.47 -4.98 27.24
C LEU A 130 -2.62 -4.91 26.24
N ARG A 131 -3.42 -5.95 26.14
CA ARG A 131 -4.62 -5.98 25.30
C ARG A 131 -5.63 -4.90 25.71
N GLN A 132 -5.83 -4.70 26.99
CA GLN A 132 -6.71 -3.66 27.52
C GLN A 132 -6.15 -2.27 27.22
N PHE A 133 -4.84 -2.06 27.39
CA PHE A 133 -4.17 -0.81 27.06
C PHE A 133 -4.39 -0.44 25.59
N ILE A 134 -4.10 -1.35 24.65
CA ILE A 134 -4.28 -1.08 23.21
C ILE A 134 -5.75 -0.80 22.88
N ARG A 135 -6.68 -1.56 23.48
CA ARG A 135 -8.11 -1.30 23.28
C ARG A 135 -8.54 0.07 23.79
N SER A 136 -7.95 0.55 24.88
CA SER A 136 -8.25 1.88 25.45
C SER A 136 -7.78 3.02 24.54
N THR A 137 -6.80 2.80 23.66
CA THR A 137 -6.37 3.77 22.64
C THR A 137 -7.31 3.84 21.42
N GLY A 138 -8.26 2.90 21.30
CA GLY A 138 -9.19 2.81 20.18
C GLY A 138 -8.74 1.87 19.05
N MET A 139 -7.56 1.26 19.18
CA MET A 139 -7.03 0.33 18.18
C MET A 139 -7.52 -1.11 18.39
N LYS A 140 -7.58 -1.87 17.30
CA LYS A 140 -7.65 -3.33 17.34
C LYS A 140 -6.24 -3.89 17.51
N LEU A 141 -6.12 -5.06 18.10
CA LEU A 141 -4.84 -5.74 18.31
C LEU A 141 -4.85 -7.10 17.62
N GLU A 142 -3.83 -7.33 16.81
CA GLU A 142 -3.51 -8.63 16.20
C GLU A 142 -2.09 -9.03 16.60
N ALA A 143 -1.89 -10.25 17.08
CA ALA A 143 -0.59 -10.78 17.45
C ALA A 143 -0.32 -12.07 16.66
N ILE A 144 0.68 -12.03 15.81
CA ILE A 144 1.07 -13.11 14.90
C ILE A 144 2.59 -13.22 14.83
N ASP A 145 3.13 -14.21 14.15
CA ASP A 145 4.56 -14.27 13.92
C ASP A 145 5.06 -13.09 13.07
N SER A 146 6.33 -12.71 13.21
CA SER A 146 6.88 -11.51 12.60
C SER A 146 6.88 -11.53 11.08
N LYS A 147 7.01 -12.70 10.45
CA LYS A 147 6.94 -12.86 9.00
C LYS A 147 5.55 -12.50 8.48
N ASN A 148 4.52 -13.11 9.06
CA ASN A 148 3.14 -12.84 8.68
C ASN A 148 2.72 -11.42 9.06
N ALA A 149 3.22 -10.89 10.19
CA ALA A 149 2.97 -9.52 10.62
C ALA A 149 3.49 -8.49 9.59
N ALA A 150 4.71 -8.66 9.09
CA ALA A 150 5.28 -7.82 8.04
C ALA A 150 4.45 -7.86 6.74
N SER A 151 4.03 -9.05 6.33
CA SER A 151 3.19 -9.24 5.13
C SER A 151 1.80 -8.61 5.29
N THR A 152 1.18 -8.81 6.45
CA THR A 152 -0.14 -8.23 6.76
C THR A 152 -0.08 -6.71 6.81
N TYR A 153 0.99 -6.16 7.41
CA TYR A 153 1.20 -4.71 7.40
C TYR A 153 1.28 -4.17 5.97
N ASN A 154 2.06 -4.80 5.09
CA ASN A 154 2.16 -4.38 3.69
C ASN A 154 0.81 -4.33 3.01
N ILE A 155 0.01 -5.41 3.12
CA ILE A 155 -1.31 -5.50 2.48
C ILE A 155 -2.23 -4.38 2.96
N LEU A 156 -2.33 -4.18 4.27
CA LEU A 156 -3.22 -3.16 4.84
C LEU A 156 -2.75 -1.75 4.53
N ASN A 157 -1.44 -1.51 4.49
CA ASN A 157 -0.86 -0.22 4.14
C ASN A 157 -1.08 0.10 2.65
N GLU A 158 -0.95 -0.90 1.76
CA GLU A 158 -1.24 -0.78 0.33
C GLU A 158 -2.73 -0.50 0.06
N GLU A 159 -3.63 -1.01 0.91
CA GLU A 159 -5.06 -0.68 0.88
C GLU A 159 -5.37 0.76 1.33
N GLY A 160 -4.36 1.53 1.73
CA GLY A 160 -4.52 2.90 2.22
C GLY A 160 -5.07 3.01 3.64
N ARG A 161 -5.03 1.92 4.42
CA ARG A 161 -5.46 1.91 5.82
C ARG A 161 -4.38 2.47 6.73
N ILE A 162 -4.79 3.14 7.80
CA ILE A 162 -3.86 3.63 8.81
C ILE A 162 -3.58 2.50 9.78
N VAL A 163 -2.43 1.84 9.59
CA VAL A 163 -2.02 0.68 10.37
C VAL A 163 -0.72 0.94 11.11
N ALA A 164 -0.52 0.22 12.19
CA ALA A 164 0.74 0.19 12.93
C ALA A 164 1.24 -1.24 13.07
N ALA A 165 2.56 -1.40 13.11
CA ALA A 165 3.19 -2.68 13.37
C ALA A 165 4.33 -2.52 14.39
N ALA A 166 4.38 -3.41 15.35
CA ALA A 166 5.44 -3.52 16.35
C ALA A 166 6.05 -4.92 16.22
N LEU A 167 7.22 -5.02 15.57
CA LEU A 167 7.77 -6.29 15.13
C LEU A 167 9.08 -6.62 15.87
N LEU A 168 9.12 -7.78 16.48
CA LEU A 168 10.37 -8.41 16.93
C LEU A 168 11.05 -9.11 15.74
N PRO A 169 12.40 -9.20 15.70
CA PRO A 169 13.12 -9.98 14.70
C PRO A 169 12.64 -11.43 14.66
N TYR A 170 12.70 -12.06 13.49
CA TYR A 170 12.20 -13.42 13.31
C TYR A 170 12.97 -14.47 14.14
N GLY A 171 14.25 -14.24 14.43
CA GLY A 171 15.06 -15.11 15.26
C GLY A 171 14.68 -15.14 16.75
N VAL A 172 13.82 -14.23 17.20
CA VAL A 172 13.33 -14.21 18.60
C VAL A 172 12.37 -15.39 18.81
N THR A 173 12.71 -16.26 19.75
CA THR A 173 11.97 -17.50 20.03
C THR A 173 11.20 -17.49 21.34
N SER A 174 11.49 -16.59 22.25
CA SER A 174 10.79 -16.39 23.54
C SER A 174 11.32 -15.16 24.25
#